data_971fd545daa8547da336dd2dd4fd07e2
#
_entry.id   971fd545daa8547da336dd2dd4fd07e2
#
_cell.length_a   1.000
_cell.length_b   1.000
_cell.length_c   1.000
_cell.angle_alpha   90.00
_cell.angle_beta   90.00
_cell.angle_gamma   90.00
#
_symmetry.space_group_name_H-M   'P 1'
#
loop_
_entity.id
_entity.type
_entity.pdbx_description
1 polymer ?
#
loop_
_entity_poly.entity_id
_entity_poly.type
_entity_poly.pdbx_seq_one_letter_code
_entity_poly.pdbx_strand_id
1 'polypeptide(L)'
;MSLPAVIEQLRGALQRPLPGHDGFLELSGYKRMDIERARQQDPPPRESAVLAMLFPKQGELHCLLMLRPEYDGVHSGQVAFPGGKREGSDTSLMHTAL
;
A
#
# COMPACT_ATOMS: atom_id res chain seq x y z
N MET A 1 -9.25 8.85 19.29
CA MET A 1 -7.82 8.55 19.47
C MET A 1 -6.99 9.69 18.90
N SER A 2 -6.01 10.18 19.64
CA SER A 2 -5.18 11.29 19.18
C SER A 2 -4.11 10.82 18.18
N LEU A 3 -3.63 11.73 17.33
CA LEU A 3 -2.57 11.42 16.39
C LEU A 3 -1.28 10.95 17.09
N PRO A 4 -0.80 11.60 18.18
CA PRO A 4 0.37 11.09 18.90
C PRO A 4 0.20 9.66 19.42
N ALA A 5 -0.98 9.30 19.93
CA ALA A 5 -1.23 7.94 20.40
C ALA A 5 -1.19 6.93 19.25
N VAL A 6 -1.74 7.27 18.09
CA VAL A 6 -1.69 6.42 16.91
C VAL A 6 -0.25 6.23 16.43
N ILE A 7 0.53 7.31 16.41
CA ILE A 7 1.94 7.24 16.02
C ILE A 7 2.71 6.25 16.90
N GLU A 8 2.51 6.32 18.22
CA GLU A 8 3.19 5.40 19.14
C GLU A 8 2.76 3.95 18.92
N GLN A 9 1.48 3.70 18.71
CA GLN A 9 0.99 2.35 18.44
C GLN A 9 1.55 1.80 17.12
N LEU A 10 1.57 2.61 16.07
CA LEU A 10 2.12 2.19 14.78
C LEU A 10 3.63 1.96 14.85
N ARG A 11 4.35 2.83 15.56
CA ARG A 11 5.80 2.66 15.73
C ARG A 11 6.12 1.32 16.37
N GLY A 12 5.38 0.94 17.41
CA GLY A 12 5.54 -0.36 18.06
C GLY A 12 5.13 -1.52 17.16
N ALA A 13 4.01 -1.40 16.47
CA ALA A 13 3.50 -2.47 15.61
C ALA A 13 4.43 -2.73 14.42
N LEU A 14 5.00 -1.68 13.83
CA LEU A 14 5.88 -1.81 12.67
C LEU A 14 7.24 -2.42 13.00
N GLN A 15 7.61 -2.47 14.29
CA GLN A 15 8.84 -3.15 14.72
C GLN A 15 8.67 -4.66 14.89
N ARG A 16 7.42 -5.14 14.86
CA ARG A 16 7.11 -6.58 14.93
C ARG A 16 7.06 -7.16 13.51
N PRO A 17 7.21 -8.49 13.36
CA PRO A 17 7.07 -9.10 12.04
C PRO A 17 5.72 -8.78 11.41
N LEU A 18 5.74 -8.36 10.16
CA LEU A 18 4.52 -8.02 9.42
C LEU A 18 3.92 -9.29 8.82
N PRO A 19 2.57 -9.37 8.71
CA PRO A 19 1.92 -10.57 8.17
C PRO A 19 2.23 -10.82 6.69
N GLY A 20 2.52 -9.76 5.92
CA GLY A 20 2.91 -9.89 4.53
C GLY A 20 1.87 -10.63 3.69
N HIS A 21 2.38 -11.43 2.75
CA HIS A 21 1.55 -12.16 1.81
C HIS A 21 0.66 -13.21 2.49
N ASP A 22 1.15 -13.84 3.55
CA ASP A 22 0.37 -14.82 4.29
C ASP A 22 -0.89 -14.22 4.90
N GLY A 23 -0.78 -13.01 5.46
CA GLY A 23 -1.94 -12.30 5.97
C GLY A 23 -2.96 -11.99 4.88
N PHE A 24 -2.50 -11.64 3.69
CA PHE A 24 -3.37 -11.41 2.55
C PHE A 24 -4.11 -12.71 2.15
N LEU A 25 -3.40 -13.83 2.08
CA LEU A 25 -4.00 -15.12 1.72
C LEU A 25 -5.07 -15.55 2.71
N GLU A 26 -4.87 -15.26 3.99
CA GLU A 26 -5.81 -15.60 5.05
C GLU A 26 -7.12 -14.81 4.92
N LEU A 27 -7.04 -13.54 4.52
CA LEU A 27 -8.18 -12.65 4.43
C LEU A 27 -8.87 -12.67 3.07
N SER A 28 -8.17 -13.04 2.01
CA SER A 28 -8.74 -13.03 0.67
C SER A 28 -9.50 -14.32 0.38
N GLY A 29 -10.59 -14.23 -0.37
CA GLY A 29 -11.38 -15.38 -0.74
C GLY A 29 -10.90 -16.10 -1.99
N TYR A 30 -9.74 -15.76 -2.52
CA TYR A 30 -9.20 -16.38 -3.72
C TYR A 30 -7.68 -16.55 -3.59
N LYS A 31 -7.15 -17.49 -4.35
CA LYS A 31 -5.71 -17.75 -4.36
C LYS A 31 -5.01 -16.83 -5.34
N ARG A 32 -3.88 -16.29 -4.93
CA ARG A 32 -2.94 -15.60 -5.80
C ARG A 32 -1.65 -16.39 -5.90
N MET A 33 -0.87 -16.09 -6.93
CA MET A 33 0.48 -16.62 -7.06
C MET A 33 1.31 -16.21 -5.84
N ASP A 34 2.08 -17.13 -5.26
CA ASP A 34 2.95 -16.78 -4.15
C ASP A 34 4.10 -15.86 -4.60
N ILE A 35 4.75 -15.21 -3.63
CA ILE A 35 5.77 -14.21 -3.91
C ILE A 35 6.96 -14.81 -4.67
N GLU A 36 7.36 -16.04 -4.29
CA GLU A 36 8.50 -16.70 -4.94
C GLU A 36 8.22 -16.98 -6.41
N ARG A 37 7.03 -17.49 -6.73
CA ARG A 37 6.65 -17.73 -8.13
C ARG A 37 6.52 -16.43 -8.90
N ALA A 38 5.95 -15.39 -8.28
CA ALA A 38 5.81 -14.09 -8.92
C ALA A 38 7.18 -13.50 -9.29
N ARG A 39 8.16 -13.62 -8.40
CA ARG A 39 9.52 -13.11 -8.65
C ARG A 39 10.23 -13.86 -9.77
N GLN A 40 9.83 -15.09 -10.06
CA GLN A 40 10.42 -15.92 -11.10
C GLN A 40 9.80 -15.68 -12.48
N GLN A 41 8.78 -14.85 -12.57
CA GLN A 41 8.14 -14.54 -13.86
C GLN A 41 9.06 -13.73 -14.78
N ASP A 42 8.90 -13.95 -16.08
CA ASP A 42 9.61 -13.20 -17.10
C ASP A 42 8.58 -12.62 -18.10
N PRO A 43 8.41 -11.29 -18.17
CA PRO A 43 9.18 -10.29 -17.43
C PRO A 43 8.81 -10.29 -15.94
N PRO A 44 9.75 -9.84 -15.06
CA PRO A 44 9.47 -9.80 -13.64
C PRO A 44 8.33 -8.80 -13.32
N PRO A 45 7.60 -9.00 -12.23
CA PRO A 45 6.55 -8.07 -11.85
C PRO A 45 7.12 -6.69 -11.54
N ARG A 46 6.33 -5.66 -11.84
CA ARG A 46 6.72 -4.28 -11.52
C ARG A 46 6.56 -4.04 -10.03
N GLU A 47 7.51 -3.32 -9.46
CA GLU A 47 7.42 -2.86 -8.09
C GLU A 47 6.54 -1.61 -8.03
N SER A 48 5.76 -1.52 -6.96
CA SER A 48 4.91 -0.35 -6.70
C SER A 48 4.80 -0.15 -5.20
N ALA A 49 4.33 1.03 -4.82
CA ALA A 49 4.12 1.35 -3.42
C ALA A 49 2.92 2.27 -3.29
N VAL A 50 2.23 2.17 -2.16
CA VAL A 50 1.12 3.04 -1.83
C VAL A 50 1.40 3.74 -0.51
N LEU A 51 0.78 4.90 -0.32
CA LEU A 51 0.91 5.70 0.88
C LEU A 51 -0.39 5.64 1.68
N ALA A 52 -0.30 5.13 2.90
CA ALA A 52 -1.41 5.23 3.86
C ALA A 52 -1.19 6.49 4.69
N MET A 53 -1.71 7.61 4.23
CA MET A 53 -1.51 8.90 4.87
C MET A 53 -2.59 9.16 5.91
N LEU A 54 -2.19 9.27 7.16
CA LEU A 54 -3.10 9.55 8.27
C LEU A 54 -2.92 11.00 8.71
N PHE A 55 -4.03 11.69 8.95
CA PHE A 55 -3.99 13.08 9.36
C PHE A 55 -5.20 13.41 10.23
N PRO A 56 -5.05 14.39 11.18
CA PRO A 56 -6.19 14.83 11.98
C PRO A 56 -7.01 15.86 11.21
N LYS A 57 -8.33 15.78 11.34
CA LYS A 57 -9.25 16.75 10.80
C LYS A 57 -10.48 16.82 11.69
N GLN A 58 -10.78 18.02 12.19
CA GLN A 58 -11.94 18.25 13.06
C GLN A 58 -11.99 17.32 14.26
N GLY A 59 -10.83 17.03 14.86
CA GLY A 59 -10.71 16.17 16.02
C GLY A 59 -10.76 14.67 15.73
N GLU A 60 -10.87 14.28 14.48
CA GLU A 60 -10.92 12.88 14.06
C GLU A 60 -9.72 12.53 13.19
N LEU A 61 -9.32 11.27 13.27
CA LEU A 61 -8.26 10.74 12.42
C LEU A 61 -8.82 10.31 11.07
N HIS A 62 -8.21 10.81 10.01
CA HIS A 62 -8.61 10.54 8.63
C HIS A 62 -7.49 9.84 7.88
N CYS A 63 -7.85 9.06 6.86
CA CYS A 63 -6.92 8.47 5.92
C CYS A 63 -7.23 9.01 4.52
N LEU A 64 -6.19 9.47 3.82
CA LEU A 64 -6.34 10.03 2.47
C LEU A 64 -6.54 8.93 1.45
N LEU A 65 -7.60 9.03 0.67
CA LEU A 65 -7.85 8.17 -0.48
C LEU A 65 -8.05 9.04 -1.71
N MET A 66 -7.72 8.50 -2.88
CA MET A 66 -7.94 9.18 -4.14
C MET A 66 -8.92 8.40 -5.00
N LEU A 67 -9.69 9.13 -5.80
CA LEU A 67 -10.54 8.55 -6.83
C LEU A 67 -9.78 8.56 -8.14
N ARG A 68 -9.55 7.38 -8.73
CA ARG A 68 -8.88 7.28 -10.02
C ARG A 68 -9.78 7.86 -11.12
N PRO A 69 -9.21 8.58 -12.09
CA PRO A 69 -10.00 9.07 -13.21
C PRO A 69 -10.54 7.92 -14.06
N GLU A 70 -11.62 8.16 -14.76
CA GLU A 70 -12.14 7.20 -15.74
C GLU A 70 -11.26 7.22 -16.98
N TYR A 71 -10.82 6.03 -17.40
CA TYR A 71 -9.99 5.83 -18.58
C TYR A 71 -10.16 4.39 -19.08
N ASP A 72 -9.74 4.13 -20.29
CA ASP A 72 -9.73 2.77 -20.82
C ASP A 72 -8.57 2.00 -20.19
N GLY A 73 -8.87 1.11 -19.25
CA GLY A 73 -7.85 0.33 -18.58
C GLY A 73 -8.26 -0.19 -17.23
N VAL A 74 -7.32 -0.86 -16.59
CA VAL A 74 -7.51 -1.50 -15.30
C VAL A 74 -7.61 -0.44 -14.21
N HIS A 75 -8.50 -0.67 -13.24
CA HIS A 75 -8.70 0.19 -12.06
C HIS A 75 -9.25 1.59 -12.37
N SER A 76 -9.85 1.79 -13.57
CA SER A 76 -10.54 3.04 -13.90
C SER A 76 -11.70 3.31 -12.93
N GLY A 77 -11.81 4.55 -12.42
CA GLY A 77 -12.91 4.97 -11.55
C GLY A 77 -12.89 4.39 -10.15
N GLN A 78 -11.85 3.66 -9.76
CA GLN A 78 -11.76 3.04 -8.43
C GLN A 78 -11.14 4.00 -7.41
N VAL A 79 -11.55 3.80 -6.15
CA VAL A 79 -10.93 4.48 -5.01
C VAL A 79 -9.65 3.72 -4.65
N ALA A 80 -8.57 4.46 -4.39
CA ALA A 80 -7.27 3.85 -4.11
C ALA A 80 -6.44 4.75 -3.18
N PHE A 81 -5.42 4.15 -2.55
CA PHE A 81 -4.40 4.94 -1.87
C PHE A 81 -3.52 5.66 -2.90
N PRO A 82 -2.99 6.86 -2.55
CA PRO A 82 -1.96 7.49 -3.37
C PRO A 82 -0.73 6.58 -3.50
N GLY A 83 -0.02 6.70 -4.60
CA GLY A 83 1.17 5.91 -4.85
C GLY A 83 1.36 5.68 -6.33
N GLY A 84 2.18 4.70 -6.66
CA GLY A 84 2.42 4.39 -8.06
C GLY A 84 3.50 3.33 -8.26
N LYS A 85 3.86 3.17 -9.51
CA LYS A 85 4.91 2.24 -9.93
C LYS A 85 6.28 2.84 -9.66
N ARG A 86 7.24 1.98 -9.31
CA ARG A 86 8.61 2.41 -9.11
C ARG A 86 9.22 2.88 -10.43
N GLU A 87 9.83 4.06 -10.39
CA GLU A 87 10.55 4.63 -11.52
C GLU A 87 12.05 4.49 -11.30
N GLY A 88 12.85 4.60 -12.38
CA GLY A 88 14.29 4.45 -12.28
C GLY A 88 14.98 5.46 -11.38
N SER A 89 14.37 6.63 -11.16
CA SER A 89 14.89 7.66 -10.27
C SER A 89 14.57 7.41 -8.80
N ASP A 90 13.71 6.44 -8.48
CA ASP A 90 13.31 6.17 -7.11
C ASP A 90 14.41 5.42 -6.36
N THR A 91 14.87 5.98 -5.26
CA THR A 91 15.94 5.40 -4.45
C THR A 91 15.44 4.27 -3.54
N SER A 92 14.13 4.22 -3.29
CA SER A 92 13.51 3.20 -2.44
C SER A 92 12.02 3.13 -2.75
N LEU A 93 11.35 2.08 -2.27
CA LEU A 93 9.89 1.99 -2.37
C LEU A 93 9.20 3.06 -1.53
N MET A 94 9.82 3.52 -0.46
CA MET A 94 9.31 4.68 0.28
C MET A 94 9.26 5.92 -0.60
N HIS A 95 10.31 6.16 -1.38
CA HIS A 95 10.35 7.25 -2.35
C HIS A 95 9.25 7.09 -3.41
N THR A 96 9.04 5.86 -3.88
CA THR A 96 7.97 5.56 -4.84
C THR A 96 6.59 5.94 -4.31
N ALA A 97 6.32 5.73 -3.02
CA ALA A 97 5.03 6.04 -2.41
C ALA A 97 4.80 7.55 -2.23
N LEU A 98 5.86 8.32 -2.16
CA LEU A 98 5.78 9.78 -1.96
C LEU A 98 5.71 10.49 -3.30
#